data_03f4a8da26fea55faed0c46ae6355992
#
_entry.id   03f4a8da26fea55faed0c46ae6355992
#
_cell.length_a   1.000
_cell.length_b   1.000
_cell.length_c   1.000
_cell.angle_alpha   90.00
_cell.angle_beta   90.00
_cell.angle_gamma   90.00
#
_symmetry.space_group_name_H-M   'P 1'
#
loop_
_entity.id
_entity.type
_entity.pdbx_description
1 polymer ?
#
loop_
_entity_poly.entity_id
_entity_poly.type
_entity_poly.pdbx_seq_one_letter_code
_entity_poly.pdbx_strand_id
1 'polypeptide(L)'
;MISILFEDDYLILVDKPAMVLSQPSIRSSNSTQLPIKELLEKQRPDLKGKLFLHHRLDYETSGVFLMSKSTLVNKALTEMFTQHRFHKIYRCLTMPHELKPGKKVKCEIKNELSWKINNHMAPAHGMKQKRMISVKSGKWPAETEFTVLSSNDQFHYIEAVPKTGRTHQIRQHLQESHRSILGDKIYGGKSENVKRLMLHAFSLSFIHPHTKKKLNIEAPLPKDFLELL
;
A
#
# COMPACT_ATOMS: atom_id res chain seq x y z
N MET A 1 -0.83 5.08 19.71
CA MET A 1 0.65 5.23 19.70
C MET A 1 1.16 4.64 18.39
N ILE A 2 2.13 5.29 17.72
CA ILE A 2 2.76 4.78 16.49
C ILE A 2 3.87 3.82 16.90
N SER A 3 3.82 2.58 16.40
CA SER A 3 4.88 1.58 16.65
C SER A 3 6.07 1.85 15.75
N ILE A 4 7.27 1.90 16.34
CA ILE A 4 8.52 2.00 15.60
C ILE A 4 8.99 0.58 15.31
N LEU A 5 9.22 0.29 14.02
CA LEU A 5 9.67 -1.02 13.53
C LEU A 5 11.19 -1.09 13.41
N PHE A 6 11.80 0.04 13.07
CA PHE A 6 13.24 0.20 12.95
C PHE A 6 13.62 1.67 13.17
N GLU A 7 14.72 1.92 13.83
CA GLU A 7 15.29 3.27 13.97
C GLU A 7 16.82 3.20 14.05
N ASP A 8 17.48 4.11 13.33
CA ASP A 8 18.91 4.42 13.48
C ASP A 8 19.14 5.95 13.36
N ASP A 9 20.37 6.40 13.17
CA ASP A 9 20.68 7.83 13.05
C ASP A 9 20.13 8.47 11.78
N TYR A 10 19.82 7.69 10.76
CA TYR A 10 19.44 8.15 9.41
C TYR A 10 17.99 7.91 9.07
N LEU A 11 17.42 6.82 9.53
CA LEU A 11 16.10 6.32 9.14
C LEU A 11 15.22 6.03 10.34
N ILE A 12 13.93 6.17 10.14
CA ILE A 12 12.91 5.62 11.02
C ILE A 12 11.82 4.96 10.17
N LEU A 13 11.50 3.72 10.47
CA LEU A 13 10.40 3.00 9.87
C LEU A 13 9.36 2.69 10.94
N VAL A 14 8.11 2.96 10.63
CA VAL A 14 7.00 2.82 11.56
C VAL A 14 5.89 1.95 10.96
N ASP A 15 5.08 1.34 11.82
CA ASP A 15 3.80 0.77 11.41
C ASP A 15 2.76 1.90 11.35
N LYS A 16 2.47 2.37 10.14
CA LYS A 16 1.44 3.39 9.92
C LYS A 16 0.06 2.78 10.15
N PRO A 17 -0.72 3.27 11.10
CA PRO A 17 -2.11 2.83 11.24
C PRO A 17 -2.93 3.13 9.96
N ALA A 18 -3.94 2.34 9.72
CA ALA A 18 -4.98 2.71 8.76
C ALA A 18 -5.69 3.99 9.21
N MET A 19 -6.33 4.70 8.29
CA MET A 19 -7.06 5.96 8.52
C MET A 19 -6.16 7.11 9.03
N VAL A 20 -4.86 7.05 8.72
CA VAL A 20 -3.88 8.11 8.98
C VAL A 20 -3.28 8.58 7.67
N LEU A 21 -3.22 9.91 7.48
CA LEU A 21 -2.62 10.53 6.30
C LEU A 21 -1.10 10.34 6.28
N SER A 22 -0.55 10.02 5.10
CA SER A 22 0.91 9.99 4.89
C SER A 22 1.51 11.39 4.86
N GLN A 23 0.76 12.37 4.36
CA GLN A 23 1.16 13.78 4.23
C GLN A 23 -0.07 14.67 4.28
N PRO A 24 0.09 15.97 4.60
CA PRO A 24 -1.03 16.92 4.58
C PRO A 24 -1.76 16.88 3.23
N SER A 25 -3.09 16.97 3.26
CA SER A 25 -3.91 17.04 2.05
C SER A 25 -4.46 18.44 1.89
N ILE A 26 -4.35 19.02 0.68
CA ILE A 26 -4.92 20.33 0.36
C ILE A 26 -6.44 20.37 0.63
N ARG A 27 -7.12 19.21 0.54
CA ARG A 27 -8.57 19.09 0.84
C ARG A 27 -8.88 18.93 2.31
N SER A 28 -7.87 18.72 3.15
CA SER A 28 -8.04 18.55 4.60
C SER A 28 -7.65 19.80 5.40
N SER A 29 -7.63 20.98 4.78
CA SER A 29 -7.37 22.25 5.47
C SER A 29 -8.34 22.47 6.67
N ASN A 30 -9.51 21.84 6.64
CA ASN A 30 -10.47 21.80 7.75
C ASN A 30 -10.48 20.47 8.53
N SER A 31 -9.56 19.53 8.24
CA SER A 31 -9.48 18.25 8.95
C SER A 31 -8.56 18.40 10.16
N THR A 32 -9.06 18.02 11.32
CA THR A 32 -8.28 17.91 12.57
C THR A 32 -7.33 16.70 12.57
N GLN A 33 -7.33 15.91 11.50
CA GLN A 33 -6.51 14.70 11.39
C GLN A 33 -5.06 15.04 11.04
N LEU A 34 -4.16 14.70 11.95
CA LEU A 34 -2.72 14.90 11.77
C LEU A 34 -2.12 13.81 10.87
N PRO A 35 -1.22 14.16 9.93
CA PRO A 35 -0.41 13.20 9.20
C PRO A 35 0.51 12.39 10.11
N ILE A 36 0.97 11.23 9.59
CA ILE A 36 1.84 10.29 10.32
C ILE A 36 3.09 10.96 10.90
N LYS A 37 3.71 11.88 10.13
CA LYS A 37 4.88 12.64 10.58
C LYS A 37 4.57 13.44 11.85
N GLU A 38 3.50 14.22 11.83
CA GLU A 38 3.11 15.08 12.95
C GLU A 38 2.67 14.27 14.17
N LEU A 39 1.98 13.13 13.96
CA LEU A 39 1.65 12.19 15.04
C LEU A 39 2.90 11.62 15.71
N LEU A 40 3.89 11.24 14.90
CA LEU A 40 5.16 10.73 15.41
C LEU A 40 5.96 11.82 16.13
N GLU A 41 6.01 13.04 15.60
CA GLU A 41 6.69 14.19 16.24
C GLU A 41 6.02 14.58 17.58
N LYS A 42 4.70 14.40 17.73
CA LYS A 42 4.03 14.55 19.02
C LYS A 42 4.40 13.47 20.03
N GLN A 43 4.55 12.23 19.56
CA GLN A 43 4.97 11.09 20.38
C GLN A 43 6.45 11.13 20.74
N ARG A 44 7.29 11.67 19.84
CA ARG A 44 8.75 11.77 19.93
C ARG A 44 9.18 13.22 19.64
N PRO A 45 9.09 14.11 20.64
CA PRO A 45 9.45 15.54 20.50
C PRO A 45 10.89 15.78 20.04
N ASP A 46 11.79 14.86 20.32
CA ASP A 46 13.20 14.85 19.86
C ASP A 46 13.34 14.78 18.33
N LEU A 47 12.32 14.26 17.63
CA LEU A 47 12.27 14.15 16.17
C LEU A 47 11.63 15.38 15.47
N LYS A 48 11.15 16.35 16.24
CA LYS A 48 10.43 17.50 15.68
C LYS A 48 11.29 18.27 14.67
N GLY A 49 10.77 18.45 13.46
CA GLY A 49 11.47 19.12 12.36
C GLY A 49 12.56 18.32 11.66
N LYS A 50 12.86 17.10 12.14
CA LYS A 50 13.94 16.26 11.60
C LYS A 50 13.46 15.17 10.62
N LEU A 51 12.15 14.99 10.46
CA LEU A 51 11.59 13.92 9.63
C LEU A 51 11.29 14.38 8.20
N PHE A 52 11.69 13.55 7.22
CA PHE A 52 11.45 13.81 5.79
C PHE A 52 10.72 12.63 5.15
N LEU A 53 9.77 12.94 4.25
CA LEU A 53 8.92 11.98 3.56
C LEU A 53 9.45 11.73 2.15
N HIS A 54 9.52 10.47 1.72
CA HIS A 54 10.00 10.06 0.40
C HIS A 54 8.96 9.29 -0.42
N HIS A 55 7.93 8.77 0.25
CA HIS A 55 6.85 8.02 -0.37
C HIS A 55 5.52 8.26 0.35
N ARG A 56 4.49 7.60 -0.14
CA ARG A 56 3.16 7.66 0.47
C ARG A 56 2.49 6.29 0.47
N LEU A 57 1.65 6.07 1.46
CA LEU A 57 0.59 5.06 1.47
C LEU A 57 -0.76 5.77 1.38
N ASP A 58 -1.77 5.07 0.88
CA ASP A 58 -3.14 5.59 0.90
C ASP A 58 -3.61 5.78 2.35
N TYR A 59 -4.58 6.64 2.56
CA TYR A 59 -5.16 6.96 3.87
C TYR A 59 -5.59 5.71 4.65
N GLU A 60 -6.31 4.81 3.98
CA GLU A 60 -6.84 3.58 4.57
C GLU A 60 -5.82 2.42 4.62
N THR A 61 -4.67 2.53 3.94
CA THR A 61 -3.62 1.51 3.94
C THR A 61 -2.78 1.61 5.21
N SER A 62 -2.60 0.50 5.89
CA SER A 62 -1.71 0.35 7.06
C SER A 62 -0.34 -0.24 6.68
N GLY A 63 0.61 -0.27 7.61
CA GLY A 63 1.87 -1.01 7.49
C GLY A 63 3.12 -0.16 7.37
N VAL A 64 4.21 -0.77 6.90
CA VAL A 64 5.55 -0.18 6.89
C VAL A 64 5.59 1.17 6.18
N PHE A 65 6.00 2.19 6.91
CA PHE A 65 6.17 3.55 6.39
C PHE A 65 7.54 4.09 6.77
N LEU A 66 8.36 4.46 5.75
CA LEU A 66 9.72 4.94 5.90
C LEU A 66 9.76 6.47 5.90
N MET A 67 10.52 7.03 6.83
CA MET A 67 10.95 8.43 6.87
C MET A 67 12.45 8.49 7.09
N SER A 68 13.12 9.53 6.60
CA SER A 68 14.49 9.80 7.01
C SER A 68 14.53 10.78 8.17
N LYS A 69 15.60 10.67 8.97
CA LYS A 69 15.94 11.56 10.09
C LYS A 69 17.09 12.51 9.73
N SER A 70 17.82 12.22 8.65
CA SER A 70 18.99 12.97 8.22
C SER A 70 18.90 13.37 6.76
N THR A 71 19.28 14.60 6.45
CA THR A 71 19.35 15.11 5.06
C THR A 71 20.41 14.39 4.21
N LEU A 72 21.43 13.78 4.86
CA LEU A 72 22.50 13.05 4.17
C LEU A 72 22.00 11.90 3.31
N VAL A 73 20.86 11.31 3.65
CA VAL A 73 20.28 10.16 2.92
C VAL A 73 19.10 10.55 2.03
N ASN A 74 18.60 11.78 2.09
CA ASN A 74 17.38 12.19 1.38
C ASN A 74 17.48 12.01 -0.13
N LYS A 75 18.58 12.48 -0.74
CA LYS A 75 18.80 12.35 -2.19
C LYS A 75 18.80 10.88 -2.61
N ALA A 76 19.58 10.06 -1.91
CA ALA A 76 19.68 8.63 -2.20
C ALA A 76 18.34 7.91 -2.05
N LEU A 77 17.56 8.20 -1.01
CA LEU A 77 16.23 7.62 -0.82
C LEU A 77 15.26 8.01 -1.94
N THR A 78 15.26 9.29 -2.33
CA THR A 78 14.41 9.78 -3.42
C THR A 78 14.77 9.08 -4.74
N GLU A 79 16.05 8.92 -5.05
CA GLU A 79 16.52 8.17 -6.21
C GLU A 79 16.13 6.69 -6.14
N MET A 80 16.27 6.07 -4.98
CA MET A 80 15.87 4.66 -4.78
C MET A 80 14.37 4.44 -5.01
N PHE A 81 13.50 5.36 -4.54
CA PHE A 81 12.06 5.29 -4.83
C PHE A 81 11.74 5.51 -6.31
N THR A 82 12.38 6.48 -6.95
CA THR A 82 12.22 6.78 -8.38
C THR A 82 12.69 5.63 -9.27
N GLN A 83 13.77 4.96 -8.88
CA GLN A 83 14.36 3.83 -9.60
C GLN A 83 13.80 2.46 -9.18
N HIS A 84 12.76 2.45 -8.34
CA HIS A 84 12.08 1.23 -7.88
C HIS A 84 13.02 0.21 -7.19
N ARG A 85 14.02 0.67 -6.45
CA ARG A 85 15.00 -0.17 -5.74
C ARG A 85 14.51 -0.72 -4.39
N PHE A 86 13.26 -0.49 -4.06
CA PHE A 86 12.60 -1.07 -2.88
C PHE A 86 11.81 -2.32 -3.29
N HIS A 87 12.06 -3.43 -2.62
CA HIS A 87 11.17 -4.57 -2.71
C HIS A 87 10.06 -4.41 -1.68
N LYS A 88 8.82 -4.34 -2.15
CA LYS A 88 7.62 -4.06 -1.36
C LYS A 88 6.71 -5.26 -1.43
N ILE A 89 6.25 -5.74 -0.28
CA ILE A 89 5.24 -6.78 -0.19
C ILE A 89 4.02 -6.20 0.52
N TYR A 90 2.86 -6.37 -0.09
CA TYR A 90 1.58 -6.03 0.50
C TYR A 90 0.77 -7.29 0.74
N ARG A 91 -0.03 -7.27 1.80
CA ARG A 91 -1.05 -8.28 2.09
C ARG A 91 -2.43 -7.64 1.88
N CYS A 92 -3.33 -8.35 1.25
CA CYS A 92 -4.70 -7.88 1.08
C CYS A 92 -5.70 -9.02 1.15
N LEU A 93 -6.92 -8.68 1.59
CA LEU A 93 -8.09 -9.55 1.51
C LEU A 93 -8.97 -9.02 0.39
N THR A 94 -9.35 -9.88 -0.55
CA THR A 94 -10.15 -9.50 -1.70
C THR A 94 -11.47 -10.25 -1.71
N MET A 95 -12.46 -9.68 -2.40
CA MET A 95 -13.68 -10.41 -2.73
C MET A 95 -13.32 -11.71 -3.44
N PRO A 96 -14.10 -12.78 -3.26
CA PRO A 96 -14.04 -13.92 -4.15
C PRO A 96 -14.20 -13.46 -5.59
N HIS A 97 -13.66 -14.22 -6.54
CA HIS A 97 -13.72 -13.84 -7.95
C HIS A 97 -15.17 -13.66 -8.40
N GLU A 98 -15.58 -12.45 -8.73
CA GLU A 98 -16.90 -12.16 -9.28
C GLU A 98 -16.97 -12.67 -10.71
N LEU A 99 -17.69 -13.77 -10.91
CA LEU A 99 -18.08 -14.22 -12.24
C LEU A 99 -19.08 -13.22 -12.81
N LYS A 100 -18.76 -12.55 -13.91
CA LYS A 100 -19.78 -11.82 -14.67
C LYS A 100 -20.85 -12.82 -15.11
N PRO A 101 -22.16 -12.49 -14.96
CA PRO A 101 -23.23 -13.35 -15.46
C PRO A 101 -22.98 -13.70 -16.93
N GLY A 102 -22.93 -15.00 -17.26
CA GLY A 102 -22.75 -15.51 -18.63
C GLY A 102 -21.33 -15.88 -19.05
N LYS A 103 -20.28 -15.63 -18.26
CA LYS A 103 -18.93 -16.18 -18.50
C LYS A 103 -18.59 -17.24 -17.46
N LYS A 104 -18.65 -18.51 -17.85
CA LYS A 104 -18.07 -19.62 -17.09
C LYS A 104 -16.55 -19.47 -17.16
N VAL A 105 -15.93 -18.83 -16.20
CA VAL A 105 -14.48 -18.95 -15.96
C VAL A 105 -14.33 -20.08 -14.95
N LYS A 106 -13.97 -21.27 -15.43
CA LYS A 106 -13.42 -22.32 -14.58
C LYS A 106 -12.06 -21.85 -14.06
N CYS A 107 -12.04 -21.10 -13.01
CA CYS A 107 -10.84 -20.87 -12.22
C CYS A 107 -11.14 -21.39 -10.82
N GLU A 108 -10.91 -22.68 -10.62
CA GLU A 108 -10.65 -23.19 -9.28
C GLU A 108 -9.34 -22.55 -8.84
N ILE A 109 -9.43 -21.57 -7.95
CA ILE A 109 -8.25 -20.97 -7.34
C ILE A 109 -7.68 -22.01 -6.39
N LYS A 110 -6.71 -22.75 -6.88
CA LYS A 110 -5.82 -23.55 -6.03
C LYS A 110 -4.92 -22.59 -5.27
N ASN A 111 -4.46 -22.96 -4.07
CA ASN A 111 -3.64 -22.13 -3.16
C ASN A 111 -2.30 -21.61 -3.75
N GLU A 112 -2.01 -21.85 -5.00
CA GLU A 112 -0.76 -21.47 -5.70
C GLU A 112 -1.02 -20.59 -6.93
N LEU A 113 -2.20 -19.97 -7.08
CA LEU A 113 -2.46 -19.12 -8.21
C LEU A 113 -1.64 -17.83 -8.13
N SER A 114 -0.73 -17.66 -9.08
CA SER A 114 0.01 -16.42 -9.26
C SER A 114 -0.29 -15.81 -10.62
N TRP A 115 -0.36 -14.49 -10.70
CA TRP A 115 -0.51 -13.75 -11.96
C TRP A 115 0.21 -12.41 -11.87
N LYS A 116 0.38 -11.79 -13.03
CA LYS A 116 1.02 -10.50 -13.17
C LYS A 116 0.14 -9.58 -14.00
N ILE A 117 0.07 -8.32 -13.61
CA ILE A 117 -0.52 -7.26 -14.40
C ILE A 117 0.59 -6.26 -14.74
N ASN A 118 0.71 -5.99 -16.04
CA ASN A 118 1.60 -4.98 -16.60
C ASN A 118 0.81 -4.13 -17.59
N ASN A 119 0.56 -2.86 -17.23
CA ASN A 119 -0.23 -1.94 -18.03
C ASN A 119 0.26 -0.50 -17.81
N HIS A 120 -0.50 0.47 -18.29
CA HIS A 120 -0.31 1.88 -17.97
C HIS A 120 -1.52 2.38 -17.18
N MET A 121 -1.30 3.33 -16.29
CA MET A 121 -2.35 3.93 -15.48
C MET A 121 -2.51 5.41 -15.81
N ALA A 122 -3.75 5.87 -15.74
CA ALA A 122 -4.10 7.28 -15.88
C ALA A 122 -5.20 7.67 -14.88
N PRO A 123 -5.30 8.96 -14.49
CA PRO A 123 -6.45 9.44 -13.76
C PRO A 123 -7.74 9.28 -14.57
N ALA A 124 -8.80 8.80 -13.95
CA ALA A 124 -10.12 8.81 -14.56
C ALA A 124 -10.64 10.25 -14.62
N HIS A 125 -11.01 10.73 -15.81
CA HIS A 125 -11.59 12.05 -16.01
C HIS A 125 -13.08 12.07 -15.59
N GLY A 126 -13.56 13.21 -15.13
CA GLY A 126 -14.99 13.45 -14.84
C GLY A 126 -15.53 12.79 -13.56
N MET A 127 -14.71 12.12 -12.76
CA MET A 127 -15.17 11.49 -11.52
C MET A 127 -14.97 12.39 -10.30
N LYS A 128 -15.96 12.43 -9.40
CA LYS A 128 -15.88 13.17 -8.12
C LYS A 128 -14.74 12.67 -7.22
N GLN A 129 -14.39 11.39 -7.29
CA GLN A 129 -13.29 10.76 -6.55
C GLN A 129 -12.09 10.55 -7.46
N LYS A 130 -10.88 10.77 -6.92
CA LYS A 130 -9.62 10.48 -7.63
C LYS A 130 -9.49 8.96 -7.81
N ARG A 131 -9.91 8.47 -8.96
CA ARG A 131 -9.76 7.08 -9.36
C ARG A 131 -8.70 6.98 -10.45
N MET A 132 -7.90 5.92 -10.42
CA MET A 132 -7.00 5.54 -11.50
C MET A 132 -7.67 4.46 -12.35
N ILE A 133 -7.37 4.46 -13.64
CA ILE A 133 -7.84 3.45 -14.60
C ILE A 133 -6.65 2.91 -15.39
N SER A 134 -6.77 1.68 -15.84
CA SER A 134 -5.83 1.10 -16.80
C SER A 134 -6.08 1.64 -18.20
N VAL A 135 -4.99 1.92 -18.91
CA VAL A 135 -5.00 2.36 -20.30
C VAL A 135 -3.99 1.54 -21.11
N LYS A 136 -4.20 1.43 -22.43
CA LYS A 136 -3.32 0.62 -23.30
C LYS A 136 -1.90 1.18 -23.39
N SER A 137 -1.77 2.49 -23.36
CA SER A 137 -0.49 3.18 -23.43
C SER A 137 -0.58 4.50 -22.64
N GLY A 138 0.54 5.01 -22.16
CA GLY A 138 0.56 6.27 -21.41
C GLY A 138 1.85 6.50 -20.66
N LYS A 139 1.88 7.60 -19.91
CA LYS A 139 3.06 8.09 -19.20
C LYS A 139 3.43 7.25 -17.96
N TRP A 140 2.48 6.51 -17.38
CA TRP A 140 2.67 5.86 -16.08
C TRP A 140 2.58 4.34 -16.17
N PRO A 141 3.67 3.64 -16.55
CA PRO A 141 3.72 2.19 -16.51
C PRO A 141 3.53 1.68 -15.09
N ALA A 142 2.79 0.60 -14.95
CA ALA A 142 2.43 -0.01 -13.68
C ALA A 142 2.53 -1.54 -13.78
N GLU A 143 3.27 -2.14 -12.87
CA GLU A 143 3.48 -3.57 -12.82
C GLU A 143 3.31 -4.09 -11.40
N THR A 144 2.51 -5.15 -11.23
CA THR A 144 2.31 -5.85 -9.95
C THR A 144 2.20 -7.34 -10.18
N GLU A 145 2.92 -8.10 -9.37
CA GLU A 145 2.79 -9.54 -9.25
C GLU A 145 1.87 -9.87 -8.07
N PHE A 146 1.04 -10.91 -8.24
CA PHE A 146 0.09 -11.36 -7.22
C PHE A 146 0.22 -12.85 -7.00
N THR A 147 0.05 -13.28 -5.75
CA THR A 147 0.00 -14.70 -5.35
C THR A 147 -1.12 -14.89 -4.34
N VAL A 148 -2.01 -15.85 -4.58
CA VAL A 148 -3.03 -16.26 -3.61
C VAL A 148 -2.35 -17.13 -2.56
N LEU A 149 -2.36 -16.69 -1.30
CA LEU A 149 -1.79 -17.40 -0.17
C LEU A 149 -2.78 -18.40 0.43
N SER A 150 -4.04 -17.99 0.52
CA SER A 150 -5.16 -18.84 0.93
C SER A 150 -6.48 -18.30 0.38
N SER A 151 -7.50 -19.17 0.35
CA SER A 151 -8.82 -18.83 -0.14
C SER A 151 -9.89 -19.56 0.65
N ASN A 152 -11.02 -18.90 0.86
CA ASN A 152 -12.28 -19.51 1.29
C ASN A 152 -13.45 -18.89 0.53
N ASP A 153 -14.69 -19.25 0.87
CA ASP A 153 -15.89 -18.77 0.19
C ASP A 153 -16.16 -17.27 0.41
N GLN A 154 -15.51 -16.65 1.38
CA GLN A 154 -15.73 -15.25 1.76
C GLN A 154 -14.67 -14.30 1.20
N PHE A 155 -13.42 -14.77 1.07
CA PHE A 155 -12.30 -13.93 0.58
C PHE A 155 -11.13 -14.75 0.05
N HIS A 156 -10.25 -14.07 -0.69
CA HIS A 156 -8.90 -14.53 -0.98
C HIS A 156 -7.88 -13.71 -0.21
N TYR A 157 -6.93 -14.36 0.46
CA TYR A 157 -5.76 -13.74 1.06
C TYR A 157 -4.63 -13.70 0.02
N ILE A 158 -4.22 -12.52 -0.36
CA ILE A 158 -3.32 -12.29 -1.50
C ILE A 158 -2.07 -11.53 -1.05
N GLU A 159 -0.93 -12.00 -1.54
CA GLU A 159 0.31 -11.23 -1.60
C GLU A 159 0.36 -10.41 -2.89
N ALA A 160 0.69 -9.12 -2.79
CA ALA A 160 0.92 -8.25 -3.92
C ALA A 160 2.32 -7.64 -3.86
N VAL A 161 3.08 -7.80 -4.95
CA VAL A 161 4.47 -7.30 -5.09
C VAL A 161 4.51 -6.26 -6.21
N PRO A 162 4.25 -4.96 -5.91
CA PRO A 162 4.29 -3.91 -6.91
C PRO A 162 5.74 -3.55 -7.27
N LYS A 163 6.10 -3.66 -8.55
CA LYS A 163 7.41 -3.24 -9.08
C LYS A 163 7.48 -1.72 -9.26
N THR A 164 6.35 -1.08 -9.47
CA THR A 164 6.18 0.38 -9.54
C THR A 164 5.38 0.90 -8.34
N GLY A 165 5.09 2.20 -8.27
CA GLY A 165 4.39 2.80 -7.14
C GLY A 165 3.37 3.86 -7.55
N ARG A 166 2.44 3.53 -8.47
CA ARG A 166 1.40 4.48 -8.91
C ARG A 166 0.29 4.58 -7.88
N THR A 167 -0.36 5.74 -7.83
CA THR A 167 -1.52 5.95 -6.95
C THR A 167 -2.56 4.86 -7.18
N HIS A 168 -3.04 4.24 -6.11
CA HIS A 168 -4.04 3.17 -6.12
C HIS A 168 -3.69 1.95 -6.99
N GLN A 169 -2.41 1.72 -7.32
CA GLN A 169 -1.99 0.70 -8.28
C GLN A 169 -2.53 -0.70 -7.95
N ILE A 170 -2.26 -1.21 -6.75
CA ILE A 170 -2.69 -2.54 -6.32
C ILE A 170 -4.23 -2.66 -6.37
N ARG A 171 -4.93 -1.63 -5.91
CA ARG A 171 -6.39 -1.56 -5.87
C ARG A 171 -7.01 -1.65 -7.27
N GLN A 172 -6.46 -0.88 -8.23
CA GLN A 172 -6.90 -0.88 -9.62
C GLN A 172 -6.61 -2.22 -10.30
N HIS A 173 -5.41 -2.78 -10.12
CA HIS A 173 -5.03 -4.05 -10.70
C HIS A 173 -5.89 -5.21 -10.17
N LEU A 174 -6.19 -5.24 -8.88
CA LEU A 174 -7.07 -6.25 -8.30
C LEU A 174 -8.52 -6.10 -8.78
N GLN A 175 -9.02 -4.87 -8.90
CA GLN A 175 -10.33 -4.62 -9.49
C GLN A 175 -10.40 -5.08 -10.95
N GLU A 176 -9.37 -4.83 -11.74
CA GLU A 176 -9.26 -5.29 -13.14
C GLU A 176 -9.24 -6.82 -13.24
N SER A 177 -8.68 -7.49 -12.26
CA SER A 177 -8.68 -8.96 -12.11
C SER A 177 -10.01 -9.50 -11.54
N HIS A 178 -11.05 -8.69 -11.39
CA HIS A 178 -12.31 -9.05 -10.74
C HIS A 178 -12.15 -9.56 -9.29
N ARG A 179 -11.15 -9.04 -8.58
CA ARG A 179 -10.82 -9.37 -7.18
C ARG A 179 -10.66 -8.09 -6.36
N SER A 180 -11.70 -7.24 -6.33
CA SER A 180 -11.65 -5.98 -5.57
C SER A 180 -11.29 -6.24 -4.10
N ILE A 181 -10.45 -5.37 -3.51
CA ILE A 181 -10.06 -5.48 -2.11
C ILE A 181 -11.28 -5.24 -1.21
N LEU A 182 -11.46 -6.06 -0.17
CA LEU A 182 -12.52 -5.86 0.82
C LEU A 182 -12.43 -4.47 1.44
N GLY A 183 -13.57 -3.79 1.56
CA GLY A 183 -13.66 -2.44 2.10
C GLY A 183 -13.25 -1.33 1.12
N ASP A 184 -12.90 -1.65 -0.15
CA ASP A 184 -12.55 -0.64 -1.15
C ASP A 184 -13.78 0.08 -1.70
N LYS A 185 -14.05 1.27 -1.16
CA LYS A 185 -15.20 2.11 -1.56
C LYS A 185 -15.06 2.73 -2.95
N ILE A 186 -13.83 2.77 -3.51
CA ILE A 186 -13.54 3.39 -4.81
C ILE A 186 -13.60 2.35 -5.93
N TYR A 187 -13.11 1.13 -5.67
CA TYR A 187 -12.95 0.08 -6.68
C TYR A 187 -13.91 -1.11 -6.52
N GLY A 188 -14.94 -0.96 -5.69
CA GLY A 188 -16.08 -1.89 -5.68
C GLY A 188 -16.00 -3.04 -4.66
N GLY A 189 -15.01 -3.07 -3.79
CA GLY A 189 -14.86 -4.10 -2.74
C GLY A 189 -15.74 -3.87 -1.51
N LYS A 190 -17.04 -3.53 -1.72
CA LYS A 190 -17.97 -3.31 -0.62
C LYS A 190 -18.18 -4.61 0.17
N SER A 191 -18.01 -4.53 1.48
CA SER A 191 -18.30 -5.62 2.41
C SER A 191 -18.83 -5.00 3.68
N GLU A 192 -19.90 -5.57 4.22
CA GLU A 192 -20.50 -5.14 5.49
C GLU A 192 -19.62 -5.53 6.69
N ASN A 193 -18.81 -6.57 6.52
CA ASN A 193 -17.97 -7.14 7.58
C ASN A 193 -16.66 -6.38 7.81
N VAL A 194 -16.30 -5.41 6.94
CA VAL A 194 -15.06 -4.66 7.08
C VAL A 194 -15.28 -3.15 7.08
N LYS A 195 -14.60 -2.44 7.97
CA LYS A 195 -14.78 -1.00 8.16
C LYS A 195 -13.83 -0.15 7.31
N ARG A 196 -12.78 -0.74 6.75
CA ARG A 196 -11.74 -0.05 5.98
C ARG A 196 -11.22 -0.91 4.83
N LEU A 197 -10.39 -0.32 4.00
CA LEU A 197 -9.64 -1.02 2.97
C LEU A 197 -8.72 -2.09 3.59
N MET A 198 -8.91 -3.35 3.22
CA MET A 198 -8.09 -4.48 3.68
C MET A 198 -6.81 -4.61 2.85
N LEU A 199 -5.96 -3.56 2.92
CA LEU A 199 -4.65 -3.47 2.28
C LEU A 199 -3.61 -3.05 3.32
N HIS A 200 -2.54 -3.83 3.42
CA HIS A 200 -1.47 -3.65 4.39
C HIS A 200 -0.10 -3.73 3.72
N ALA A 201 0.73 -2.70 3.89
CA ALA A 201 2.13 -2.69 3.47
C ALA A 201 2.94 -3.56 4.44
N PHE A 202 3.00 -4.86 4.13
CA PHE A 202 3.51 -5.88 5.04
C PHE A 202 5.02 -5.81 5.21
N SER A 203 5.78 -5.68 4.10
CA SER A 203 7.25 -5.70 4.16
C SER A 203 7.87 -4.69 3.20
N LEU A 204 9.01 -4.16 3.63
CA LEU A 204 9.87 -3.27 2.85
C LEU A 204 11.33 -3.71 2.97
N SER A 205 11.92 -4.16 1.85
CA SER A 205 13.32 -4.58 1.79
C SER A 205 14.11 -3.65 0.88
N PHE A 206 15.31 -3.25 1.31
CA PHE A 206 16.19 -2.36 0.56
C PHE A 206 17.62 -2.39 1.10
N ILE A 207 18.55 -1.78 0.37
CA ILE A 207 19.92 -1.52 0.84
C ILE A 207 19.94 -0.16 1.51
N HIS A 208 20.33 -0.11 2.78
CA HIS A 208 20.43 1.14 3.55
C HIS A 208 21.35 2.14 2.84
N PRO A 209 20.89 3.38 2.54
CA PRO A 209 21.63 4.31 1.69
C PRO A 209 22.98 4.74 2.27
N HIS A 210 23.16 4.75 3.59
CA HIS A 210 24.41 5.10 4.26
C HIS A 210 25.23 3.86 4.62
N THR A 211 24.70 2.94 5.43
CA THR A 211 25.45 1.79 5.96
C THR A 211 25.67 0.67 4.96
N LYS A 212 24.98 0.68 3.80
CA LYS A 212 25.00 -0.34 2.75
C LYS A 212 24.51 -1.74 3.21
N LYS A 213 24.03 -1.88 4.41
CA LYS A 213 23.44 -3.13 4.90
C LYS A 213 22.07 -3.36 4.26
N LYS A 214 21.76 -4.63 3.98
CA LYS A 214 20.40 -5.02 3.55
C LYS A 214 19.48 -4.99 4.77
N LEU A 215 18.39 -4.27 4.65
CA LEU A 215 17.31 -4.24 5.63
C LEU A 215 16.08 -4.96 5.07
N ASN A 216 15.39 -5.71 5.93
CA ASN A 216 14.08 -6.27 5.68
C ASN A 216 13.21 -5.96 6.89
N ILE A 217 12.25 -5.06 6.72
CA ILE A 217 11.40 -4.57 7.81
C ILE A 217 9.97 -5.00 7.55
N GLU A 218 9.35 -5.61 8.54
CA GLU A 218 7.98 -6.13 8.47
C GLU A 218 7.10 -5.45 9.51
N ALA A 219 5.87 -5.14 9.13
CA ALA A 219 4.82 -4.73 10.04
C ALA A 219 3.90 -5.91 10.35
N PRO A 220 3.54 -6.13 11.63
CA PRO A 220 2.62 -7.21 11.97
C PRO A 220 1.25 -6.98 11.31
N LEU A 221 0.59 -8.07 10.91
CA LEU A 221 -0.78 -7.96 10.41
C LEU A 221 -1.69 -7.32 11.47
N PRO A 222 -2.51 -6.34 11.09
CA PRO A 222 -3.45 -5.71 12.01
C PRO A 222 -4.50 -6.70 12.53
N LYS A 223 -5.04 -6.46 13.72
CA LYS A 223 -6.04 -7.33 14.35
C LYS A 223 -7.24 -7.62 13.44
N ASP A 224 -7.75 -6.60 12.75
CA ASP A 224 -8.87 -6.72 11.81
C ASP A 224 -8.57 -7.61 10.57
N PHE A 225 -7.29 -7.83 10.23
CA PHE A 225 -6.88 -8.86 9.26
C PHE A 225 -6.90 -10.25 9.89
N LEU A 226 -6.35 -10.37 11.11
CA LEU A 226 -6.24 -11.65 11.80
C LEU A 226 -7.62 -12.23 12.19
N GLU A 227 -8.59 -11.36 12.49
CA GLU A 227 -9.97 -11.76 12.80
C GLU A 227 -10.73 -12.33 11.59
N LEU A 228 -10.25 -12.08 10.36
CA LEU A 228 -10.86 -12.57 9.13
C LEU A 228 -10.12 -13.82 8.59
N LEU A 229 -8.83 -13.99 8.90
CA LEU A 229 -7.99 -15.10 8.44
C LEU A 229 -8.22 -16.37 9.27
#